data_bc8f9cd4424c3e0a15cda086b4ed9c64
#
_entry.id   bc8f9cd4424c3e0a15cda086b4ed9c64
#
_cell.length_a   1.000
_cell.length_b   1.000
_cell.length_c   1.000
_cell.angle_alpha   90.00
_cell.angle_beta   90.00
_cell.angle_gamma   90.00
#
_symmetry.space_group_name_H-M   'P 1'
#
loop_
_entity.id
_entity.type
_entity.pdbx_description
1 polymer ?
#
loop_
_entity_poly.entity_id
_entity_poly.type
_entity_poly.pdbx_seq_one_letter_code
_entity_poly.pdbx_strand_id
1 'polypeptide(L)'
;HEPFVMPEIIHSFVVRRLADQAPWVIGRAGMHYRDLIPDRLGGSIIASHIRIPDGGPVPDMVHYHTVGFQLIFCYRGWVDLVYEDQGEPFRLYAGNCVIQPPQIRHRVLYASDNIEVIEIGVPAEHITEIDHDMTLPTTILRRDRDWQGQRFVHHIGADAAWTPNRAGVEARDTTIAHNTQHVHVVQVLRHGTGT
;
A
#
# COMPACT_ATOMS: atom_id res chain seq x y z
N HIS A 1 -8.65 -4.62 22.48
CA HIS A 1 -8.08 -3.63 21.56
C HIS A 1 -8.70 -2.28 21.90
N GLU A 2 -7.87 -1.26 22.10
CA GLU A 2 -8.36 0.11 22.22
C GLU A 2 -9.05 0.52 20.93
N PRO A 3 -10.14 1.32 21.00
CA PRO A 3 -10.81 1.80 19.81
C PRO A 3 -9.83 2.63 18.97
N PHE A 4 -9.88 2.41 17.64
CA PHE A 4 -9.12 3.20 16.69
C PHE A 4 -9.52 4.68 16.80
N VAL A 5 -8.56 5.54 17.10
CA VAL A 5 -8.78 6.99 17.21
C VAL A 5 -7.93 7.69 16.16
N MET A 6 -8.59 8.41 15.25
CA MET A 6 -7.91 9.30 14.32
C MET A 6 -7.45 10.55 15.05
N PRO A 7 -6.17 10.92 14.96
CA PRO A 7 -5.71 12.20 15.47
C PRO A 7 -6.31 13.36 14.68
N GLU A 8 -6.32 14.56 15.29
CA GLU A 8 -6.73 15.77 14.60
C GLU A 8 -5.84 16.05 13.39
N ILE A 9 -6.44 16.34 12.23
CA ILE A 9 -5.70 16.63 11.00
C ILE A 9 -5.14 18.05 11.09
N ILE A 10 -3.82 18.16 11.09
CA ILE A 10 -3.13 19.46 11.01
C ILE A 10 -2.69 19.65 9.56
N HIS A 11 -3.39 20.51 8.83
CA HIS A 11 -3.09 20.77 7.43
C HIS A 11 -1.77 21.51 7.27
N SER A 12 -0.94 21.01 6.34
CA SER A 12 0.27 21.66 5.88
C SER A 12 0.40 21.55 4.37
N PHE A 13 1.17 22.46 3.76
CA PHE A 13 1.56 22.36 2.36
C PHE A 13 2.96 21.77 2.28
N VAL A 14 3.05 20.55 1.73
CA VAL A 14 4.31 19.81 1.61
C VAL A 14 4.63 19.56 0.14
N VAL A 15 5.85 19.88 -0.28
CA VAL A 15 6.43 19.48 -1.55
C VAL A 15 7.70 18.70 -1.29
N ARG A 16 7.72 17.45 -1.73
CA ARG A 16 8.93 16.60 -1.70
C ARG A 16 9.36 16.30 -3.12
N ARG A 17 10.60 16.60 -3.44
CA ARG A 17 11.21 16.27 -4.73
C ARG A 17 12.20 15.13 -4.54
N LEU A 18 12.32 14.27 -5.55
CA LEU A 18 13.33 13.21 -5.55
C LEU A 18 14.76 13.76 -5.41
N ALA A 19 15.00 14.97 -5.98
CA ALA A 19 16.26 15.68 -5.87
C ALA A 19 16.61 16.15 -4.45
N ASP A 20 15.65 16.22 -3.52
CA ASP A 20 15.88 16.63 -2.13
C ASP A 20 16.69 15.57 -1.36
N GLN A 21 16.83 14.37 -1.91
CA GLN A 21 17.63 13.26 -1.39
C GLN A 21 17.44 13.03 0.12
N ALA A 22 16.18 13.05 0.59
CA ALA A 22 15.87 12.74 1.97
C ALA A 22 16.52 11.41 2.39
N PRO A 23 17.12 11.33 3.58
CA PRO A 23 17.88 10.16 4.00
C PRO A 23 16.99 8.91 4.09
N TRP A 24 17.57 7.77 3.76
CA TRP A 24 16.96 6.47 4.00
C TRP A 24 17.18 6.03 5.43
N VAL A 25 16.13 5.51 6.05
CA VAL A 25 16.18 4.85 7.35
C VAL A 25 15.97 3.36 7.13
N ILE A 26 16.86 2.53 7.66
CA ILE A 26 16.73 1.07 7.58
C ILE A 26 15.72 0.63 8.65
N GLY A 27 14.71 -0.08 8.22
CA GLY A 27 13.65 -0.60 9.07
C GLY A 27 13.54 -2.12 9.02
N ARG A 28 12.32 -2.63 9.20
CA ARG A 28 11.99 -4.06 9.27
C ARG A 28 12.44 -4.79 8.00
N ALA A 29 12.90 -6.04 8.17
CA ALA A 29 13.36 -6.93 7.11
C ALA A 29 14.43 -6.32 6.18
N GLY A 30 15.23 -5.34 6.67
CA GLY A 30 16.27 -4.66 5.88
C GLY A 30 15.73 -3.67 4.84
N MET A 31 14.44 -3.40 4.83
CA MET A 31 13.84 -2.40 3.93
C MET A 31 14.28 -0.99 4.30
N HIS A 32 14.46 -0.15 3.31
CA HIS A 32 14.82 1.25 3.47
C HIS A 32 13.59 2.13 3.31
N TYR A 33 13.40 3.05 4.23
CA TYR A 33 12.23 3.94 4.29
C TYR A 33 12.65 5.40 4.23
N ARG A 34 11.87 6.24 3.57
CA ARG A 34 11.92 7.69 3.73
C ARG A 34 10.49 8.26 3.74
N ASP A 35 10.28 9.19 4.66
CA ASP A 35 8.98 9.83 4.84
C ASP A 35 8.75 10.91 3.77
N LEU A 36 7.61 10.85 3.11
CA LEU A 36 7.19 11.82 2.09
C LEU A 36 6.42 12.99 2.69
N ILE A 37 5.82 12.81 3.87
CA ILE A 37 5.06 13.82 4.61
C ILE A 37 5.63 13.91 6.04
N PRO A 38 6.72 14.68 6.27
CA PRO A 38 7.47 14.63 7.53
C PRO A 38 6.68 14.98 8.77
N ASP A 39 5.71 15.89 8.67
CA ASP A 39 4.83 16.30 9.76
C ASP A 39 3.60 15.38 9.91
N ARG A 40 3.44 14.42 8.97
CA ARG A 40 2.36 13.44 8.96
C ARG A 40 0.96 14.05 9.14
N LEU A 41 0.81 15.33 8.81
CA LEU A 41 -0.42 16.12 9.02
C LEU A 41 -0.99 15.98 10.44
N GLY A 42 -0.14 16.14 11.45
CA GLY A 42 -0.52 15.97 12.87
C GLY A 42 -0.65 14.51 13.30
N GLY A 43 -0.11 13.56 12.53
CA GLY A 43 -0.21 12.13 12.81
C GLY A 43 -1.37 11.42 12.10
N SER A 44 -2.14 12.15 11.29
CA SER A 44 -3.30 11.57 10.59
C SER A 44 -2.92 10.65 9.44
N ILE A 45 -1.74 10.85 8.81
CA ILE A 45 -1.31 10.07 7.65
C ILE A 45 0.21 9.87 7.65
N ILE A 46 0.66 8.70 7.26
CA ILE A 46 2.04 8.46 6.85
C ILE A 46 2.08 8.12 5.35
N ALA A 47 3.03 8.72 4.65
CA ALA A 47 3.34 8.33 3.28
C ALA A 47 4.83 8.04 3.20
N SER A 48 5.17 6.79 2.90
CA SER A 48 6.54 6.30 2.87
C SER A 48 6.94 5.90 1.46
N HIS A 49 8.13 6.33 1.03
CA HIS A 49 8.83 5.72 -0.08
C HIS A 49 9.71 4.61 0.48
N ILE A 50 9.46 3.39 0.05
CA ILE A 50 10.15 2.18 0.54
C ILE A 50 10.97 1.60 -0.59
N ARG A 51 12.20 1.18 -0.30
CA ARG A 51 13.08 0.49 -1.24
C ARG A 51 13.66 -0.77 -0.61
N ILE A 52 13.75 -1.84 -1.38
CA ILE A 52 14.54 -3.04 -1.06
C ILE A 52 15.72 -3.04 -2.05
N PRO A 53 16.95 -2.73 -1.59
CA PRO A 53 18.10 -2.58 -2.48
C PRO A 53 18.48 -3.86 -3.20
N ASP A 54 18.54 -4.97 -2.45
CA ASP A 54 18.97 -6.26 -2.95
C ASP A 54 17.74 -7.11 -3.27
N GLY A 55 17.71 -7.69 -4.45
CA GLY A 55 16.68 -8.64 -4.84
C GLY A 55 16.81 -9.99 -4.12
N GLY A 56 15.83 -10.85 -4.30
CA GLY A 56 15.83 -12.19 -3.73
C GLY A 56 14.81 -12.40 -2.62
N PRO A 57 14.99 -13.44 -1.81
CA PRO A 57 14.09 -13.74 -0.69
C PRO A 57 14.12 -12.62 0.34
N VAL A 58 12.94 -12.16 0.76
CA VAL A 58 12.82 -11.15 1.81
C VAL A 58 12.65 -11.85 3.16
N PRO A 59 13.47 -11.54 4.18
CA PRO A 59 13.39 -12.16 5.49
C PRO A 59 12.23 -11.57 6.32
N ASP A 60 11.03 -11.61 5.75
CA ASP A 60 9.80 -11.13 6.37
C ASP A 60 9.03 -12.26 7.05
N MET A 61 8.20 -11.93 8.01
CA MET A 61 7.33 -12.85 8.75
C MET A 61 5.88 -12.48 8.50
N VAL A 62 4.97 -13.43 8.72
CA VAL A 62 3.53 -13.14 8.71
C VAL A 62 3.25 -12.09 9.78
N HIS A 63 2.61 -11.00 9.38
CA HIS A 63 2.31 -9.87 10.25
C HIS A 63 1.05 -9.14 9.78
N TYR A 64 0.58 -8.23 10.61
CA TYR A 64 -0.54 -7.34 10.30
C TYR A 64 -0.35 -5.97 10.95
N HIS A 65 -1.13 -5.01 10.47
CA HIS A 65 -1.10 -3.62 10.95
C HIS A 65 -2.45 -3.22 11.55
N THR A 66 -2.40 -2.43 12.64
CA THR A 66 -3.60 -1.84 13.25
C THR A 66 -4.02 -0.52 12.58
N VAL A 67 -3.89 -0.47 11.27
CA VAL A 67 -4.26 0.70 10.46
C VAL A 67 -5.77 0.76 10.22
N GLY A 68 -6.29 1.94 9.92
CA GLY A 68 -7.63 2.12 9.39
C GLY A 68 -7.68 2.02 7.87
N PHE A 69 -6.57 2.36 7.20
CA PHE A 69 -6.39 2.19 5.76
C PHE A 69 -4.91 2.07 5.44
N GLN A 70 -4.57 1.18 4.50
CA GLN A 70 -3.20 1.08 3.99
C GLN A 70 -3.20 0.74 2.51
N LEU A 71 -2.45 1.52 1.74
CA LEU A 71 -2.21 1.35 0.31
C LEU A 71 -0.74 1.06 0.07
N ILE A 72 -0.46 0.06 -0.77
CA ILE A 72 0.87 -0.20 -1.33
C ILE A 72 0.78 -0.04 -2.85
N PHE A 73 1.49 0.93 -3.39
CA PHE A 73 1.63 1.14 -4.83
C PHE A 73 3.05 0.76 -5.26
N CYS A 74 3.19 -0.19 -6.16
CA CYS A 74 4.49 -0.55 -6.72
C CYS A 74 4.91 0.51 -7.73
N TYR A 75 5.94 1.28 -7.38
CA TYR A 75 6.46 2.36 -8.19
C TYR A 75 7.48 1.87 -9.22
N ARG A 76 8.32 0.88 -8.83
CA ARG A 76 9.37 0.32 -9.68
C ARG A 76 9.65 -1.14 -9.32
N GLY A 77 9.97 -1.95 -10.32
CA GLY A 77 10.28 -3.37 -10.11
C GLY A 77 9.04 -4.22 -9.83
N TRP A 78 9.19 -5.23 -9.00
CA TRP A 78 8.12 -6.11 -8.59
C TRP A 78 8.42 -6.75 -7.23
N VAL A 79 7.35 -7.23 -6.56
CA VAL A 79 7.42 -7.95 -5.28
C VAL A 79 6.39 -9.06 -5.24
N ASP A 80 6.77 -10.22 -4.69
CA ASP A 80 5.86 -11.33 -4.45
C ASP A 80 5.27 -11.23 -3.05
N LEU A 81 3.94 -11.25 -2.98
CA LEU A 81 3.15 -11.04 -1.79
C LEU A 81 2.17 -12.20 -1.58
N VAL A 82 1.85 -12.46 -0.33
CA VAL A 82 0.80 -13.40 0.06
C VAL A 82 -0.07 -12.79 1.15
N TYR A 83 -1.38 -13.00 1.03
CA TYR A 83 -2.39 -12.45 1.95
C TYR A 83 -3.32 -13.53 2.48
N GLU A 84 -3.75 -13.35 3.71
CA GLU A 84 -4.76 -14.17 4.36
C GLU A 84 -6.04 -14.24 3.52
N ASP A 85 -6.54 -15.45 3.29
CA ASP A 85 -7.79 -15.75 2.57
C ASP A 85 -7.85 -15.30 1.10
N GLN A 86 -6.72 -14.84 0.52
CA GLN A 86 -6.70 -14.34 -0.85
C GLN A 86 -6.12 -15.34 -1.87
N GLY A 87 -5.71 -16.53 -1.41
CA GLY A 87 -5.18 -17.61 -2.25
C GLY A 87 -3.66 -17.60 -2.35
N GLU A 88 -3.17 -18.13 -3.48
CA GLU A 88 -1.75 -18.28 -3.72
C GLU A 88 -1.00 -16.93 -3.78
N PRO A 89 0.30 -16.94 -3.48
CA PRO A 89 1.15 -15.78 -3.68
C PRO A 89 1.03 -15.20 -5.09
N PHE A 90 1.08 -13.89 -5.20
CA PHE A 90 1.04 -13.20 -6.47
C PHE A 90 2.15 -12.15 -6.57
N ARG A 91 2.47 -11.75 -7.79
CA ARG A 91 3.46 -10.71 -8.07
C ARG A 91 2.79 -9.38 -8.32
N LEU A 92 3.18 -8.38 -7.51
CA LEU A 92 2.81 -6.99 -7.68
C LEU A 92 3.86 -6.29 -8.53
N TYR A 93 3.50 -5.92 -9.76
CA TYR A 93 4.37 -5.20 -10.69
C TYR A 93 4.24 -3.68 -10.56
N ALA A 94 5.24 -2.96 -11.05
CA ALA A 94 5.17 -1.50 -11.18
C ALA A 94 3.90 -1.06 -11.92
N GLY A 95 3.24 -0.04 -11.36
CA GLY A 95 1.94 0.48 -11.84
C GLY A 95 0.72 -0.22 -11.24
N ASN A 96 0.90 -1.27 -10.47
CA ASN A 96 -0.16 -1.97 -9.74
C ASN A 96 -0.17 -1.56 -8.28
N CYS A 97 -1.29 -1.77 -7.61
CA CYS A 97 -1.40 -1.51 -6.17
C CYS A 97 -2.29 -2.54 -5.46
N VAL A 98 -2.12 -2.59 -4.16
CA VAL A 98 -3.02 -3.31 -3.25
C VAL A 98 -3.47 -2.40 -2.13
N ILE A 99 -4.65 -2.63 -1.57
CA ILE A 99 -4.95 -2.17 -0.22
C ILE A 99 -4.83 -3.33 0.74
N GLN A 100 -4.34 -3.02 1.92
CA GLN A 100 -4.21 -3.94 3.04
C GLN A 100 -5.26 -3.55 4.08
N PRO A 101 -6.44 -4.20 4.08
CA PRO A 101 -7.47 -3.91 5.07
C PRO A 101 -6.96 -4.06 6.50
N PRO A 102 -7.61 -3.43 7.48
CA PRO A 102 -7.21 -3.53 8.88
C PRO A 102 -6.99 -4.97 9.34
N GLN A 103 -5.81 -5.25 9.88
CA GLN A 103 -5.43 -6.54 10.46
C GLN A 103 -5.38 -7.74 9.49
N ILE A 104 -5.44 -7.55 8.17
CA ILE A 104 -5.19 -8.64 7.24
C ILE A 104 -3.74 -9.14 7.40
N ARG A 105 -3.57 -10.46 7.60
CA ARG A 105 -2.24 -11.05 7.68
C ARG A 105 -1.63 -11.14 6.30
N HIS A 106 -0.36 -10.79 6.22
CA HIS A 106 0.37 -10.81 4.98
C HIS A 106 1.86 -11.01 5.19
N ARG A 107 2.55 -11.26 4.10
CA ARG A 107 4.00 -11.44 4.09
C ARG A 107 4.58 -11.06 2.73
N VAL A 108 5.75 -10.43 2.76
CA VAL A 108 6.60 -10.24 1.58
C VAL A 108 7.49 -11.47 1.42
N LEU A 109 7.51 -12.07 0.24
CA LEU A 109 8.23 -13.32 -0.01
C LEU A 109 9.53 -13.09 -0.78
N TYR A 110 9.45 -12.33 -1.87
CA TYR A 110 10.54 -12.15 -2.79
C TYR A 110 10.46 -10.77 -3.45
N ALA A 111 11.58 -10.18 -3.81
CA ALA A 111 11.64 -8.86 -4.43
C ALA A 111 12.61 -8.83 -5.60
N SER A 112 12.34 -7.97 -6.58
CA SER A 112 13.33 -7.63 -7.61
C SER A 112 14.39 -6.69 -7.05
N ASP A 113 15.57 -6.65 -7.67
CA ASP A 113 16.60 -5.69 -7.33
C ASP A 113 16.07 -4.26 -7.39
N ASN A 114 16.37 -3.47 -6.35
CA ASN A 114 15.98 -2.08 -6.26
C ASN A 114 14.48 -1.84 -6.50
N ILE A 115 13.62 -2.72 -5.99
CA ILE A 115 12.18 -2.45 -5.97
C ILE A 115 11.90 -1.20 -5.15
N GLU A 116 10.94 -0.42 -5.62
CA GLU A 116 10.44 0.75 -4.91
C GLU A 116 8.91 0.71 -4.83
N VAL A 117 8.37 0.98 -3.64
CA VAL A 117 6.93 1.12 -3.41
C VAL A 117 6.63 2.43 -2.69
N ILE A 118 5.43 2.94 -2.91
CA ILE A 118 4.85 4.01 -2.11
C ILE A 118 3.80 3.38 -1.20
N GLU A 119 3.97 3.57 0.09
CA GLU A 119 3.03 3.14 1.11
C GLU A 119 2.31 4.35 1.69
N ILE A 120 0.99 4.25 1.83
CA ILE A 120 0.17 5.25 2.51
C ILE A 120 -0.59 4.54 3.63
N GLY A 121 -0.40 4.99 4.86
CA GLY A 121 -1.05 4.47 6.06
C GLY A 121 -1.84 5.54 6.81
N VAL A 122 -2.98 5.17 7.34
CA VAL A 122 -3.89 6.03 8.11
C VAL A 122 -4.36 5.27 9.36
N PRO A 123 -4.10 5.78 10.58
CA PRO A 123 -3.26 6.93 10.92
C PRO A 123 -1.76 6.65 10.70
N ALA A 124 -0.94 7.69 10.89
CA ALA A 124 0.50 7.55 10.80
C ALA A 124 1.09 6.63 11.87
N GLU A 125 0.59 6.73 13.09
CA GLU A 125 0.97 5.84 14.20
C GLU A 125 0.05 4.63 14.23
N HIS A 126 0.64 3.47 14.06
CA HIS A 126 -0.04 2.18 14.11
C HIS A 126 0.95 1.09 14.55
N ILE A 127 0.41 -0.02 15.02
CA ILE A 127 1.20 -1.16 15.49
C ILE A 127 1.34 -2.16 14.35
N THR A 128 2.56 -2.69 14.20
CA THR A 128 2.83 -3.88 13.39
C THR A 128 3.04 -5.07 14.32
N GLU A 129 2.21 -6.07 14.22
CA GLU A 129 2.29 -7.29 15.04
C GLU A 129 2.66 -8.48 14.16
N ILE A 130 3.59 -9.32 14.66
CA ILE A 130 3.96 -10.58 14.03
C ILE A 130 2.99 -11.66 14.50
N ASP A 131 2.43 -12.40 13.55
CA ASP A 131 1.61 -13.57 13.83
C ASP A 131 2.46 -14.83 13.67
N HIS A 132 2.91 -15.40 14.80
CA HIS A 132 3.78 -16.57 14.83
C HIS A 132 3.04 -17.88 14.55
N ASP A 133 1.72 -17.87 14.68
CA ASP A 133 0.89 -19.08 14.58
C ASP A 133 0.30 -19.26 13.17
N MET A 134 0.20 -18.18 12.40
CA MET A 134 -0.38 -18.23 11.06
C MET A 134 0.62 -18.62 9.99
N THR A 135 0.22 -19.54 9.13
CA THR A 135 0.94 -19.91 7.92
C THR A 135 0.18 -19.41 6.69
N LEU A 136 0.88 -18.77 5.76
CA LEU A 136 0.33 -18.32 4.48
C LEU A 136 0.97 -19.09 3.31
N PRO A 137 0.20 -19.39 2.24
CA PRO A 137 -1.22 -19.07 2.06
C PRO A 137 -2.14 -19.88 2.99
N THR A 138 -3.31 -19.31 3.31
CA THR A 138 -4.37 -20.04 4.01
C THR A 138 -5.04 -21.04 3.06
N THR A 139 -5.53 -22.16 3.62
CA THR A 139 -6.27 -23.16 2.84
C THR A 139 -7.68 -22.71 2.44
N ILE A 140 -8.21 -21.71 3.13
CA ILE A 140 -9.54 -21.15 2.89
C ILE A 140 -9.39 -19.91 2.01
N LEU A 141 -10.21 -19.82 0.97
CA LEU A 141 -10.29 -18.68 0.07
C LEU A 141 -11.58 -17.91 0.36
N ARG A 142 -11.46 -16.67 0.78
CA ARG A 142 -12.58 -15.76 1.09
C ARG A 142 -12.30 -14.37 0.52
N ARG A 143 -12.32 -14.25 -0.80
CA ARG A 143 -12.00 -13.00 -1.50
C ARG A 143 -12.97 -11.85 -1.21
N ASP A 144 -14.18 -12.17 -0.76
CA ASP A 144 -15.22 -11.23 -0.38
C ASP A 144 -15.24 -10.88 1.11
N ARG A 145 -14.27 -11.42 1.88
CA ARG A 145 -14.18 -11.15 3.32
C ARG A 145 -14.07 -9.64 3.57
N ASP A 146 -14.88 -9.19 4.51
CA ASP A 146 -14.87 -7.81 4.99
C ASP A 146 -13.99 -7.69 6.24
N TRP A 147 -13.11 -6.72 6.21
CA TRP A 147 -12.28 -6.30 7.35
C TRP A 147 -12.68 -4.86 7.72
N GLN A 148 -13.62 -4.69 8.64
CA GLN A 148 -14.04 -3.39 9.14
C GLN A 148 -14.53 -2.44 8.02
N GLY A 149 -15.35 -2.95 7.11
CA GLY A 149 -15.90 -2.18 5.99
C GLY A 149 -15.00 -2.10 4.77
N GLN A 150 -13.89 -2.84 4.74
CA GLN A 150 -12.96 -2.88 3.63
C GLN A 150 -12.75 -4.31 3.12
N ARG A 151 -12.59 -4.46 1.83
CA ARG A 151 -12.17 -5.72 1.19
C ARG A 151 -10.78 -5.56 0.61
N PHE A 152 -10.05 -6.67 0.55
CA PHE A 152 -8.76 -6.68 -0.15
C PHE A 152 -8.95 -6.31 -1.63
N VAL A 153 -8.05 -5.50 -2.15
CA VAL A 153 -7.99 -5.15 -3.58
C VAL A 153 -6.59 -5.38 -4.09
N HIS A 154 -6.45 -6.13 -5.17
CA HIS A 154 -5.27 -6.15 -6.01
C HIS A 154 -5.63 -5.52 -7.36
N HIS A 155 -5.25 -4.26 -7.54
CA HIS A 155 -5.44 -3.54 -8.79
C HIS A 155 -4.30 -3.86 -9.75
N ILE A 156 -4.66 -4.39 -10.92
CA ILE A 156 -3.74 -4.63 -12.03
C ILE A 156 -3.96 -3.55 -13.08
N GLY A 157 -3.00 -2.63 -13.18
CA GLY A 157 -3.14 -1.46 -14.07
C GLY A 157 -3.38 -1.83 -15.54
N ALA A 158 -2.84 -2.96 -16.02
CA ALA A 158 -3.04 -3.42 -17.39
C ALA A 158 -4.49 -3.82 -17.69
N ASP A 159 -5.24 -4.26 -16.67
CA ASP A 159 -6.62 -4.74 -16.82
C ASP A 159 -7.65 -3.59 -16.75
N ALA A 160 -7.23 -2.40 -16.30
CA ALA A 160 -8.11 -1.25 -16.14
C ALA A 160 -8.01 -0.29 -17.33
N ALA A 161 -9.17 0.09 -17.86
CA ALA A 161 -9.24 1.06 -18.95
C ALA A 161 -8.90 2.48 -18.49
N TRP A 162 -8.30 3.26 -19.38
CA TRP A 162 -8.21 4.71 -19.22
C TRP A 162 -9.52 5.36 -19.63
N THR A 163 -10.07 6.20 -18.80
CA THR A 163 -11.31 6.94 -19.06
C THR A 163 -11.07 8.45 -18.92
N PRO A 164 -11.72 9.28 -19.73
CA PRO A 164 -11.65 10.73 -19.55
C PRO A 164 -12.10 11.14 -18.14
N ASN A 165 -11.30 11.96 -17.47
CA ASN A 165 -11.60 12.48 -16.14
C ASN A 165 -11.95 13.98 -16.21
N ARG A 166 -11.00 14.80 -16.71
CA ARG A 166 -11.16 16.23 -16.93
C ARG A 166 -10.34 16.63 -18.15
N ALA A 167 -10.48 17.87 -18.64
CA ALA A 167 -9.78 18.34 -19.83
C ALA A 167 -8.28 17.99 -19.80
N GLY A 168 -7.84 17.20 -20.77
CA GLY A 168 -6.45 16.77 -20.92
C GLY A 168 -5.96 15.76 -19.88
N VAL A 169 -6.84 15.14 -19.10
CA VAL A 169 -6.48 14.12 -18.09
C VAL A 169 -7.37 12.90 -18.24
N GLU A 170 -6.73 11.73 -18.25
CA GLU A 170 -7.39 10.44 -18.15
C GLU A 170 -7.12 9.80 -16.77
N ALA A 171 -8.05 9.02 -16.29
CA ALA A 171 -7.95 8.28 -15.04
C ALA A 171 -8.16 6.78 -15.24
N ARG A 172 -7.52 5.99 -14.40
CA ARG A 172 -7.87 4.58 -14.13
C ARG A 172 -8.50 4.48 -12.77
N ASP A 173 -9.66 3.83 -12.70
CA ASP A 173 -10.26 3.43 -11.44
C ASP A 173 -9.53 2.20 -10.90
N THR A 174 -9.17 2.23 -9.63
CA THR A 174 -8.55 1.12 -8.93
C THR A 174 -9.55 0.18 -8.26
N THR A 175 -10.83 0.48 -8.33
CA THR A 175 -11.93 -0.20 -7.62
C THR A 175 -11.89 -0.08 -6.09
N ILE A 176 -10.91 0.64 -5.54
CA ILE A 176 -10.74 0.80 -4.10
C ILE A 176 -11.95 1.48 -3.47
N ALA A 177 -12.51 2.50 -4.12
CA ALA A 177 -13.71 3.17 -3.62
C ALA A 177 -14.87 2.20 -3.36
N HIS A 178 -15.16 1.33 -4.33
CA HIS A 178 -16.20 0.31 -4.20
C HIS A 178 -15.94 -0.67 -3.05
N ASN A 179 -14.67 -1.04 -2.86
CA ASN A 179 -14.26 -2.03 -1.85
C ASN A 179 -13.99 -1.43 -0.46
N THR A 180 -14.18 -0.13 -0.29
CA THR A 180 -14.05 0.60 0.99
C THR A 180 -15.29 1.43 1.30
N GLN A 181 -16.46 1.03 0.80
CA GLN A 181 -17.73 1.74 1.01
C GLN A 181 -17.65 3.23 0.64
N HIS A 182 -16.85 3.57 -0.36
CA HIS A 182 -16.56 4.94 -0.84
C HIS A 182 -15.87 5.85 0.19
N VAL A 183 -15.29 5.30 1.26
CA VAL A 183 -14.53 6.08 2.23
C VAL A 183 -13.15 6.48 1.66
N HIS A 184 -12.55 5.60 0.86
CA HIS A 184 -11.23 5.85 0.25
C HIS A 184 -11.33 5.78 -1.27
N VAL A 185 -10.76 6.79 -1.93
CA VAL A 185 -10.71 6.86 -3.41
C VAL A 185 -9.25 6.94 -3.84
N VAL A 186 -8.85 6.01 -4.70
CA VAL A 186 -7.52 6.01 -5.31
C VAL A 186 -7.68 5.90 -6.82
N GLN A 187 -7.02 6.78 -7.53
CA GLN A 187 -7.01 6.81 -8.99
C GLN A 187 -5.60 7.00 -9.52
N VAL A 188 -5.29 6.36 -10.63
CA VAL A 188 -4.07 6.63 -11.39
C VAL A 188 -4.42 7.62 -12.50
N LEU A 189 -3.70 8.73 -12.55
CA LEU A 189 -3.93 9.80 -13.54
C LEU A 189 -2.79 9.86 -14.54
N ARG A 190 -3.12 10.20 -15.79
CA ARG A 190 -2.13 10.54 -16.82
C ARG A 190 -2.62 11.71 -17.66
N HIS A 191 -1.71 12.37 -18.38
CA HIS A 191 -2.09 13.26 -19.45
C HIS A 191 -2.81 12.47 -20.54
N GLY A 192 -3.99 12.91 -20.91
CA GLY A 192 -4.72 12.36 -22.04
C GLY A 192 -3.93 12.59 -23.33
N THR A 193 -3.98 11.62 -24.21
CA THR A 193 -3.50 11.81 -25.59
C THR A 193 -4.53 12.69 -26.33
N GLY A 194 -4.50 14.00 -26.04
CA GLY A 194 -5.44 14.95 -26.64
C GLY A 194 -5.39 14.89 -28.16
N THR A 195 -6.52 14.63 -28.75
CA THR A 195 -6.82 14.99 -30.15
C THR A 195 -7.28 16.43 -30.19
#